data_2fab906b39ae8884df8cdff320a1ba00
#
_entry.id   2fab906b39ae8884df8cdff320a1ba00
#
_cell.length_a   1.000
_cell.length_b   1.000
_cell.length_c   1.000
_cell.angle_alpha   90.00
_cell.angle_beta   90.00
_cell.angle_gamma   90.00
#
_symmetry.space_group_name_H-M   'P 1'
#
loop_
_entity.id
_entity.type
_entity.pdbx_description
1 polymer ?
#
loop_
_entity_poly.entity_id
_entity_poly.type
_entity_poly.pdbx_seq_one_letter_code
_entity_poly.pdbx_strand_id
1 'polypeptide(L)'
;PSLAAAFVDLGEDHEGMLPLKLAPEGIKPGQQVIVQIRRSTAEGKGSQLTARPQLPGFFAVCRPFEARPLKRSKLNYTDENNREEIFQNELKNLEQEWLDILQSAEQGGSMPKLLARFQDPLMQALRDWTGHGLRQIQIEGLELFEQVDRILSEHAPDWRSLLRLRPEDSDYSLVDIFRLGDLDKQLNNRTILLKNGGKIVWDQTEALLAIDVNSGKAVRGRDPQKIWLETNMQAAEEIARLLRLRRFQGLAVIDFIRLKSEQDRLLLSKHLEKLFSYDSARLQTGGFTKLGLYELTRSLKKL
;
A
#
# COMPACT_ATOMS: atom_id res chain seq x y z
N PRO A 1 -5.93 25.84 20.57
CA PRO A 1 -6.10 24.42 20.90
C PRO A 1 -4.74 23.84 21.12
N SER A 2 -4.41 23.44 22.37
CA SER A 2 -3.15 22.78 22.70
C SER A 2 -3.11 21.45 21.93
N LEU A 3 -2.03 21.19 21.21
CA LEU A 3 -1.78 19.88 20.63
C LEU A 3 -1.76 18.87 21.79
N ALA A 4 -2.78 18.00 21.87
CA ALA A 4 -2.82 16.94 22.86
C ALA A 4 -1.87 15.80 22.43
N ALA A 5 -0.57 16.05 22.46
CA ALA A 5 0.49 15.14 22.04
C ALA A 5 1.72 15.26 22.93
N ALA A 6 2.44 14.16 23.10
CA ALA A 6 3.79 14.11 23.67
C ALA A 6 4.79 14.02 22.50
N PHE A 7 5.98 14.58 22.70
CA PHE A 7 7.10 14.46 21.80
C PHE A 7 8.08 13.44 22.38
N VAL A 8 8.53 12.53 21.54
CA VAL A 8 9.36 11.37 21.93
C VAL A 8 10.66 11.44 21.15
N ASP A 9 11.78 11.41 21.87
CA ASP A 9 13.11 11.26 21.29
C ASP A 9 13.26 9.85 20.70
N LEU A 10 13.57 9.78 19.41
CA LEU A 10 13.79 8.53 18.65
C LEU A 10 15.28 8.33 18.31
N GLY A 11 16.17 9.27 18.71
CA GLY A 11 17.56 9.30 18.25
C GLY A 11 17.71 9.74 16.80
N GLU A 12 16.70 10.39 16.25
CA GLU A 12 16.67 10.99 14.92
C GLU A 12 16.77 12.52 15.04
N ASP A 13 16.98 13.22 13.92
CA ASP A 13 17.10 14.70 13.91
C ASP A 13 15.84 15.41 14.43
N HIS A 14 14.70 14.73 14.38
CA HIS A 14 13.42 15.28 14.84
C HIS A 14 12.70 14.32 15.78
N GLU A 15 12.14 14.87 16.87
CA GLU A 15 11.29 14.12 17.77
C GLU A 15 10.02 13.61 17.11
N GLY A 16 9.59 12.39 17.46
CA GLY A 16 8.33 11.82 17.00
C GLY A 16 7.13 12.35 17.80
N MET A 17 6.02 12.60 17.13
CA MET A 17 4.77 13.07 17.71
C MET A 17 3.89 11.88 18.12
N LEU A 18 3.63 11.72 19.42
CA LEU A 18 2.74 10.73 20.03
C LEU A 18 1.44 11.41 20.50
N PRO A 19 0.31 11.25 19.79
CA PRO A 19 -0.97 11.75 20.26
C PRO A 19 -1.33 11.16 21.64
N LEU A 20 -1.74 11.98 22.62
CA LEU A 20 -2.04 11.51 23.99
C LEU A 20 -3.10 10.40 24.04
N LYS A 21 -4.06 10.39 23.11
CA LYS A 21 -5.05 9.31 22.97
C LYS A 21 -4.46 7.94 22.59
N LEU A 22 -3.22 7.93 22.07
CA LEU A 22 -2.47 6.72 21.67
C LEU A 22 -1.28 6.46 22.61
N ALA A 23 -1.09 7.30 23.61
CA ALA A 23 -0.08 7.15 24.65
C ALA A 23 -0.61 6.31 25.83
N PRO A 24 0.28 5.77 26.67
CA PRO A 24 -0.11 5.20 27.96
C PRO A 24 -0.79 6.27 28.85
N GLU A 25 -1.74 5.84 29.69
CA GLU A 25 -2.39 6.72 30.64
C GLU A 25 -1.35 7.30 31.62
N GLY A 26 -1.43 8.61 31.85
CA GLY A 26 -0.58 9.28 32.84
C GLY A 26 0.89 9.40 32.43
N ILE A 27 1.22 9.32 31.14
CA ILE A 27 2.60 9.49 30.64
C ILE A 27 3.20 10.80 31.15
N LYS A 28 4.45 10.76 31.61
CA LYS A 28 5.19 11.90 32.17
C LYS A 28 6.44 12.23 31.36
N PRO A 29 6.88 13.48 31.33
CA PRO A 29 8.17 13.85 30.76
C PRO A 29 9.33 13.02 31.34
N GLY A 30 10.26 12.59 30.49
CA GLY A 30 11.40 11.76 30.87
C GLY A 30 11.08 10.26 31.05
N GLN A 31 9.82 9.87 30.88
CA GLN A 31 9.42 8.44 30.92
C GLN A 31 9.79 7.74 29.62
N GLN A 32 10.37 6.55 29.74
CA GLN A 32 10.59 5.66 28.59
C GLN A 32 9.28 4.99 28.16
N VAL A 33 9.05 4.91 26.86
CA VAL A 33 7.84 4.32 26.27
C VAL A 33 8.18 3.58 24.99
N ILE A 34 7.57 2.40 24.82
CA ILE A 34 7.64 1.67 23.54
C ILE A 34 6.66 2.33 22.56
N VAL A 35 7.19 2.77 21.41
CA VAL A 35 6.39 3.38 20.36
C VAL A 35 6.63 2.70 19.02
N GLN A 36 5.60 2.70 18.18
CA GLN A 36 5.71 2.30 16.79
C GLN A 36 5.53 3.52 15.88
N ILE A 37 6.40 3.65 14.90
CA ILE A 37 6.26 4.67 13.85
C ILE A 37 5.10 4.25 12.95
N ARG A 38 4.05 5.09 12.88
CA ARG A 38 2.88 4.88 12.04
C ARG A 38 3.02 5.51 10.66
N ARG A 39 3.72 6.62 10.60
CA ARG A 39 3.97 7.36 9.37
C ARG A 39 5.25 8.17 9.55
N SER A 40 6.19 7.93 8.66
CA SER A 40 7.31 8.83 8.47
C SER A 40 6.78 10.07 7.73
N THR A 41 7.14 11.25 8.18
CA THR A 41 6.78 12.50 7.48
C THR A 41 7.93 12.93 6.59
N ALA A 42 7.62 13.66 5.51
CA ALA A 42 8.62 14.25 4.64
C ALA A 42 9.45 15.30 5.42
N GLU A 43 10.59 15.68 4.84
CA GLU A 43 11.61 16.58 5.41
C GLU A 43 11.06 17.67 6.36
N GLY A 44 11.65 17.74 7.55
CA GLY A 44 11.39 18.80 8.53
C GLY A 44 10.21 18.55 9.51
N LYS A 45 9.54 17.40 9.47
CA LYS A 45 8.49 17.07 10.44
C LYS A 45 8.75 15.71 11.08
N GLY A 46 8.68 15.64 12.42
CA GLY A 46 8.85 14.40 13.17
C GLY A 46 7.81 13.32 12.83
N SER A 47 8.21 12.06 12.95
CA SER A 47 7.37 10.89 12.66
C SER A 47 6.13 10.82 13.53
N GLN A 48 5.00 10.32 13.00
CA GLN A 48 3.80 10.07 13.78
C GLN A 48 3.89 8.72 14.49
N LEU A 49 3.62 8.72 15.79
CA LEU A 49 3.81 7.58 16.68
C LEU A 49 2.50 7.03 17.24
N THR A 50 2.58 5.79 17.75
CA THR A 50 1.58 5.18 18.62
C THR A 50 2.28 4.35 19.70
N ALA A 51 1.78 4.36 20.92
CA ALA A 51 2.17 3.42 21.97
C ALA A 51 1.23 2.18 22.00
N ARG A 52 0.42 1.99 20.96
CA ARG A 52 -0.38 0.78 20.74
C ARG A 52 0.14 0.08 19.48
N PRO A 53 1.29 -0.62 19.57
CA PRO A 53 1.89 -1.29 18.41
C PRO A 53 0.98 -2.38 17.85
N GLN A 54 1.19 -2.65 16.56
CA GLN A 54 0.54 -3.72 15.82
C GLN A 54 1.61 -4.54 15.12
N LEU A 55 1.60 -5.85 15.32
CA LEU A 55 2.54 -6.78 14.69
C LEU A 55 1.82 -7.44 13.51
N PRO A 56 2.25 -7.13 12.28
CA PRO A 56 1.59 -7.61 11.07
C PRO A 56 2.11 -8.99 10.67
N GLY A 57 1.26 -10.00 10.70
CA GLY A 57 1.48 -11.29 10.06
C GLY A 57 0.90 -11.39 8.66
N PHE A 58 0.95 -12.58 8.05
CA PHE A 58 0.33 -12.87 6.77
C PHE A 58 -1.20 -12.88 6.87
N PHE A 59 -1.74 -13.56 7.87
CA PHE A 59 -3.16 -13.82 8.06
C PHE A 59 -3.74 -13.06 9.25
N ALA A 60 -2.90 -12.74 10.24
CA ALA A 60 -3.27 -12.06 11.47
C ALA A 60 -2.58 -10.70 11.61
N VAL A 61 -3.15 -9.84 12.43
CA VAL A 61 -2.46 -8.70 13.03
C VAL A 61 -2.61 -8.82 14.53
N CYS A 62 -1.50 -9.06 15.23
CA CYS A 62 -1.49 -9.04 16.69
C CYS A 62 -1.56 -7.59 17.17
N ARG A 63 -2.47 -7.32 18.11
CA ARG A 63 -2.67 -6.01 18.75
C ARG A 63 -2.62 -6.20 20.27
N PRO A 64 -1.43 -6.15 20.88
CA PRO A 64 -1.22 -6.52 22.27
C PRO A 64 -2.08 -5.75 23.28
N PHE A 65 -2.52 -4.54 22.90
CA PHE A 65 -3.33 -3.65 23.76
C PHE A 65 -4.82 -3.66 23.39
N GLU A 66 -5.26 -4.55 22.51
CA GLU A 66 -6.67 -4.66 22.12
C GLU A 66 -7.18 -6.08 22.40
N ALA A 67 -8.44 -6.17 22.80
CA ALA A 67 -9.05 -7.45 23.21
C ALA A 67 -9.20 -8.48 22.06
N ARG A 68 -9.06 -8.05 20.80
CA ARG A 68 -9.24 -8.95 19.65
C ARG A 68 -8.17 -8.69 18.59
N PRO A 69 -7.49 -9.72 18.11
CA PRO A 69 -6.62 -9.63 16.93
C PRO A 69 -7.46 -9.33 15.68
N LEU A 70 -6.83 -8.76 14.65
CA LEU A 70 -7.49 -8.57 13.36
C LEU A 70 -7.21 -9.75 12.43
N LYS A 71 -8.26 -10.33 11.85
CA LYS A 71 -8.12 -11.24 10.69
C LYS A 71 -7.94 -10.42 9.43
N ARG A 72 -6.96 -10.79 8.60
CA ARG A 72 -6.81 -10.21 7.26
C ARG A 72 -7.81 -10.87 6.31
N SER A 73 -8.89 -10.18 6.01
CA SER A 73 -10.08 -10.72 5.34
C SER A 73 -9.94 -10.98 3.82
N LYS A 74 -8.83 -10.60 3.19
CA LYS A 74 -8.68 -10.63 1.71
C LYS A 74 -7.81 -11.77 1.19
N LEU A 75 -7.40 -12.70 2.01
CA LEU A 75 -6.55 -13.80 1.60
C LEU A 75 -7.39 -14.96 1.10
N ASN A 76 -7.19 -15.34 -0.16
CA ASN A 76 -7.69 -16.60 -0.68
C ASN A 76 -6.81 -17.72 -0.10
N TYR A 77 -7.30 -18.34 0.95
CA TYR A 77 -6.73 -19.60 1.40
C TYR A 77 -7.05 -20.67 0.35
N THR A 78 -6.10 -21.49 0.02
CA THR A 78 -6.30 -22.66 -0.84
C THR A 78 -7.09 -23.75 -0.14
N ASP A 79 -7.07 -23.76 1.20
CA ASP A 79 -7.81 -24.68 2.05
C ASP A 79 -8.64 -23.92 3.11
N GLU A 80 -9.95 -23.89 2.93
CA GLU A 80 -10.88 -23.26 3.88
C GLU A 80 -10.95 -24.03 5.23
N ASN A 81 -10.61 -25.32 5.24
CA ASN A 81 -10.71 -26.17 6.43
C ASN A 81 -9.58 -25.89 7.43
N ASN A 82 -8.40 -25.47 6.99
CA ASN A 82 -7.24 -25.17 7.84
C ASN A 82 -7.08 -23.68 8.22
N ARG A 83 -7.99 -22.85 7.74
CA ARG A 83 -7.90 -21.38 7.90
C ARG A 83 -7.77 -20.93 9.36
N GLU A 84 -8.55 -21.51 10.25
CA GLU A 84 -8.55 -21.13 11.66
C GLU A 84 -7.27 -21.57 12.36
N GLU A 85 -6.79 -22.77 12.08
CA GLU A 85 -5.55 -23.30 12.65
C GLU A 85 -4.33 -22.46 12.23
N ILE A 86 -4.21 -22.13 10.94
CA ILE A 86 -3.16 -21.26 10.40
C ILE A 86 -3.18 -19.89 11.08
N PHE A 87 -4.38 -19.31 11.20
CA PHE A 87 -4.56 -18.03 11.89
C PHE A 87 -4.13 -18.08 13.35
N GLN A 88 -4.52 -19.12 14.09
CA GLN A 88 -4.20 -19.27 15.51
C GLN A 88 -2.71 -19.53 15.73
N ASN A 89 -2.07 -20.32 14.87
CA ASN A 89 -0.64 -20.58 14.94
C ASN A 89 0.18 -19.31 14.67
N GLU A 90 -0.19 -18.55 13.63
CA GLU A 90 0.48 -17.28 13.36
C GLU A 90 0.27 -16.27 14.51
N LEU A 91 -0.93 -16.21 15.08
CA LEU A 91 -1.20 -15.31 16.19
C LEU A 91 -0.31 -15.63 17.40
N LYS A 92 -0.15 -16.91 17.76
CA LYS A 92 0.76 -17.33 18.84
C LYS A 92 2.21 -16.91 18.57
N ASN A 93 2.69 -17.04 17.32
CA ASN A 93 4.03 -16.62 16.95
C ASN A 93 4.20 -15.11 17.11
N LEU A 94 3.20 -14.30 16.68
CA LEU A 94 3.22 -12.85 16.84
C LEU A 94 3.12 -12.41 18.31
N GLU A 95 2.39 -13.14 19.13
CA GLU A 95 2.33 -12.92 20.59
C GLU A 95 3.69 -13.22 21.25
N GLN A 96 4.36 -14.30 20.82
CA GLN A 96 5.72 -14.59 21.29
C GLN A 96 6.71 -13.51 20.84
N GLU A 97 6.66 -13.06 19.60
CA GLU A 97 7.48 -11.95 19.10
C GLU A 97 7.28 -10.69 19.93
N TRP A 98 6.03 -10.39 20.33
CA TRP A 98 5.76 -9.28 21.23
C TRP A 98 6.42 -9.44 22.60
N LEU A 99 6.40 -10.62 23.20
CA LEU A 99 7.08 -10.90 24.46
C LEU A 99 8.60 -10.72 24.34
N ASP A 100 9.19 -11.15 23.23
CA ASP A 100 10.63 -10.97 22.95
C ASP A 100 10.99 -9.48 22.80
N ILE A 101 10.12 -8.67 22.19
CA ILE A 101 10.27 -7.21 22.10
C ILE A 101 10.25 -6.59 23.51
N LEU A 102 9.31 -7.00 24.36
CA LEU A 102 9.24 -6.52 25.76
C LEU A 102 10.50 -6.87 26.54
N GLN A 103 10.94 -8.10 26.45
CA GLN A 103 12.19 -8.56 27.10
C GLN A 103 13.40 -7.76 26.59
N SER A 104 13.49 -7.48 25.30
CA SER A 104 14.54 -6.65 24.71
C SER A 104 14.50 -5.20 25.23
N ALA A 105 13.31 -4.67 25.48
CA ALA A 105 13.15 -3.32 26.04
C ALA A 105 13.62 -3.24 27.49
N GLU A 106 13.43 -4.32 28.27
CA GLU A 106 13.86 -4.40 29.68
C GLU A 106 15.38 -4.59 29.84
N GLN A 107 16.06 -5.13 28.83
CA GLN A 107 17.51 -5.45 28.88
C GLN A 107 18.39 -4.22 28.85
N GLY A 108 18.08 -3.11 29.38
CA GLY A 108 18.92 -1.94 29.53
C GLY A 108 19.81 -1.59 28.32
N GLY A 109 20.31 -0.39 28.24
CA GLY A 109 21.22 0.06 27.18
C GLY A 109 21.04 1.53 26.87
N SER A 110 21.76 2.01 25.85
CA SER A 110 21.58 3.36 25.34
C SER A 110 20.15 3.56 24.80
N MET A 111 19.45 4.59 25.26
CA MET A 111 18.15 4.97 24.74
C MET A 111 18.30 6.24 23.89
N PRO A 112 17.53 6.39 22.84
CA PRO A 112 16.49 5.46 22.30
C PRO A 112 17.08 4.22 21.62
N LYS A 113 16.32 3.11 21.61
CA LYS A 113 16.73 1.81 21.06
C LYS A 113 15.73 1.29 20.06
N LEU A 114 16.19 0.83 18.88
CA LEU A 114 15.35 0.11 17.92
C LEU A 114 15.10 -1.31 18.44
N LEU A 115 13.84 -1.65 18.70
CA LEU A 115 13.44 -2.95 19.24
C LEU A 115 13.08 -3.96 18.15
N ALA A 116 12.37 -3.52 17.10
CA ALA A 116 11.98 -4.40 16.00
C ALA A 116 11.77 -3.61 14.69
N ARG A 117 11.92 -4.28 13.56
CA ARG A 117 11.60 -3.78 12.23
C ARG A 117 10.53 -4.66 11.58
N PHE A 118 9.35 -4.11 11.33
CA PHE A 118 8.25 -4.82 10.66
C PHE A 118 8.14 -4.51 9.16
N GLN A 119 9.07 -3.74 8.61
CA GLN A 119 9.07 -3.32 7.21
C GLN A 119 10.18 -4.04 6.43
N ASP A 120 10.16 -5.38 6.44
CA ASP A 120 10.89 -6.13 5.43
C ASP A 120 10.12 -6.01 4.10
N PRO A 121 10.70 -5.41 3.05
CA PRO A 121 10.04 -5.22 1.75
C PRO A 121 9.60 -6.55 1.14
N LEU A 122 10.36 -7.63 1.34
CA LEU A 122 10.05 -8.95 0.83
C LEU A 122 8.82 -9.54 1.52
N MET A 123 8.82 -9.52 2.85
CA MET A 123 7.66 -9.95 3.66
C MET A 123 6.42 -9.13 3.32
N GLN A 124 6.58 -7.82 3.17
CA GLN A 124 5.48 -6.93 2.79
C GLN A 124 4.95 -7.27 1.39
N ALA A 125 5.83 -7.49 0.42
CA ALA A 125 5.43 -7.85 -0.94
C ALA A 125 4.66 -9.18 -0.95
N LEU A 126 5.20 -10.22 -0.35
CA LEU A 126 4.54 -11.52 -0.27
C LEU A 126 3.17 -11.40 0.40
N ARG A 127 3.09 -10.72 1.53
CA ARG A 127 1.86 -10.51 2.29
C ARG A 127 0.79 -9.72 1.54
N ASP A 128 1.18 -8.64 0.84
CA ASP A 128 0.23 -7.71 0.23
C ASP A 128 -0.29 -8.23 -1.12
N TRP A 129 0.45 -9.09 -1.82
CA TRP A 129 0.07 -9.59 -3.14
C TRP A 129 -0.68 -10.93 -3.13
N THR A 130 -0.61 -11.68 -2.05
CA THR A 130 -1.15 -13.03 -1.94
C THR A 130 -2.68 -13.15 -1.94
N GLY A 131 -3.41 -12.05 -1.86
CA GLY A 131 -4.89 -12.04 -1.88
C GLY A 131 -5.54 -11.88 -3.27
N HIS A 132 -4.75 -11.78 -4.36
CA HIS A 132 -5.25 -11.28 -5.65
C HIS A 132 -5.18 -12.31 -6.80
N GLY A 133 -5.44 -13.58 -6.54
CA GLY A 133 -5.40 -14.61 -7.58
C GLY A 133 -3.98 -14.87 -8.10
N LEU A 134 -3.02 -14.89 -7.19
CA LEU A 134 -1.63 -15.19 -7.46
C LEU A 134 -1.51 -16.56 -8.14
N ARG A 135 -0.84 -16.63 -9.28
CA ARG A 135 -0.65 -17.86 -10.04
C ARG A 135 0.78 -18.40 -9.98
N GLN A 136 1.74 -17.50 -9.78
CA GLN A 136 3.16 -17.83 -9.80
C GLN A 136 3.97 -16.74 -9.09
N ILE A 137 5.01 -17.15 -8.38
CA ILE A 137 6.05 -16.30 -7.78
C ILE A 137 7.35 -16.67 -8.48
N GLN A 138 7.89 -15.79 -9.32
CA GLN A 138 9.15 -15.99 -10.01
C GLN A 138 10.26 -15.26 -9.25
N ILE A 139 11.32 -15.97 -8.94
CA ILE A 139 12.48 -15.43 -8.22
C ILE A 139 13.72 -15.70 -9.08
N GLU A 140 14.49 -14.66 -9.30
CA GLU A 140 15.80 -14.74 -9.94
C GLU A 140 16.89 -14.82 -8.86
N GLY A 141 17.76 -15.82 -8.99
CA GLY A 141 18.83 -16.09 -8.02
C GLY A 141 18.43 -17.06 -6.92
N LEU A 142 19.37 -17.95 -6.59
CA LEU A 142 19.16 -19.05 -5.65
C LEU A 142 19.00 -18.53 -4.20
N GLU A 143 19.82 -17.58 -3.80
CA GLU A 143 19.81 -17.05 -2.43
C GLU A 143 18.44 -16.44 -2.05
N LEU A 144 17.91 -15.60 -2.94
CA LEU A 144 16.59 -14.99 -2.75
C LEU A 144 15.48 -16.04 -2.81
N PHE A 145 15.61 -17.04 -3.68
CA PHE A 145 14.67 -18.16 -3.76
C PHE A 145 14.58 -18.93 -2.44
N GLU A 146 15.73 -19.30 -1.86
CA GLU A 146 15.79 -20.00 -0.58
C GLU A 146 15.22 -19.16 0.57
N GLN A 147 15.48 -17.86 0.56
CA GLN A 147 14.90 -16.94 1.53
C GLN A 147 13.36 -16.91 1.43
N VAL A 148 12.82 -16.78 0.21
CA VAL A 148 11.36 -16.78 -0.02
C VAL A 148 10.75 -18.14 0.30
N ASP A 149 11.38 -19.24 -0.08
CA ASP A 149 10.91 -20.59 0.24
C ASP A 149 10.83 -20.83 1.75
N ARG A 150 11.82 -20.34 2.51
CA ARG A 150 11.80 -20.39 3.97
C ARG A 150 10.62 -19.58 4.54
N ILE A 151 10.45 -18.35 4.10
CA ILE A 151 9.32 -17.50 4.53
C ILE A 151 7.99 -18.19 4.22
N LEU A 152 7.83 -18.71 3.01
CA LEU A 152 6.58 -19.37 2.63
C LEU A 152 6.38 -20.69 3.40
N SER A 153 7.44 -21.44 3.70
CA SER A 153 7.31 -22.68 4.49
C SER A 153 6.82 -22.42 5.91
N GLU A 154 7.19 -21.28 6.49
CA GLU A 154 6.78 -20.88 7.85
C GLU A 154 5.39 -20.27 7.91
N HIS A 155 5.05 -19.44 6.91
CA HIS A 155 3.84 -18.61 6.98
C HIS A 155 2.74 -19.02 6.00
N ALA A 156 3.08 -19.56 4.84
CA ALA A 156 2.14 -19.88 3.77
C ALA A 156 2.59 -21.10 2.94
N PRO A 157 2.67 -22.30 3.54
CA PRO A 157 3.27 -23.49 2.90
C PRO A 157 2.60 -23.87 1.58
N ASP A 158 1.31 -23.62 1.41
CA ASP A 158 0.56 -23.92 0.19
C ASP A 158 1.08 -23.12 -1.02
N TRP A 159 1.63 -21.93 -0.77
CA TRP A 159 2.14 -21.07 -1.83
C TRP A 159 3.53 -21.45 -2.34
N ARG A 160 4.22 -22.34 -1.66
CA ARG A 160 5.49 -22.91 -2.15
C ARG A 160 5.32 -23.58 -3.51
N SER A 161 4.15 -24.17 -3.78
CA SER A 161 3.82 -24.75 -5.08
C SER A 161 3.80 -23.74 -6.23
N LEU A 162 3.64 -22.45 -5.92
CA LEU A 162 3.65 -21.33 -6.87
C LEU A 162 5.06 -20.81 -7.15
N LEU A 163 6.04 -21.16 -6.31
CA LEU A 163 7.40 -20.64 -6.38
C LEU A 163 8.15 -21.25 -7.58
N ARG A 164 8.86 -20.42 -8.32
CA ARG A 164 9.66 -20.82 -9.49
C ARG A 164 11.01 -20.10 -9.41
N LEU A 165 12.07 -20.90 -9.39
CA LEU A 165 13.43 -20.40 -9.52
C LEU A 165 13.74 -20.09 -10.98
N ARG A 166 14.34 -18.93 -11.22
CA ARG A 166 15.03 -18.59 -12.44
C ARG A 166 16.50 -18.46 -12.16
N PRO A 167 17.37 -19.24 -12.82
CA PRO A 167 18.81 -19.11 -12.64
C PRO A 167 19.32 -17.72 -13.06
N GLU A 168 20.34 -17.20 -12.39
CA GLU A 168 20.95 -15.89 -12.69
C GLU A 168 21.67 -15.87 -14.04
N ASP A 169 22.15 -17.02 -14.51
CA ASP A 169 22.81 -17.22 -15.82
C ASP A 169 21.83 -17.33 -17.00
N SER A 170 20.56 -17.05 -16.79
CA SER A 170 19.56 -17.04 -17.86
C SER A 170 19.82 -15.90 -18.85
N ASP A 171 19.59 -16.11 -20.16
CA ASP A 171 19.84 -15.13 -21.23
C ASP A 171 19.19 -13.76 -21.01
N TYR A 172 18.08 -13.73 -20.30
CA TYR A 172 17.35 -12.50 -19.96
C TYR A 172 16.95 -12.50 -18.50
N SER A 173 17.15 -11.39 -17.82
CA SER A 173 16.70 -11.19 -16.44
C SER A 173 15.16 -11.06 -16.36
N LEU A 174 14.57 -11.24 -15.17
CA LEU A 174 13.15 -10.93 -14.96
C LEU A 174 12.87 -9.44 -15.23
N VAL A 175 13.83 -8.55 -14.94
CA VAL A 175 13.74 -7.13 -15.24
C VAL A 175 13.58 -6.89 -16.74
N ASP A 176 14.32 -7.63 -17.57
CA ASP A 176 14.25 -7.51 -19.05
C ASP A 176 12.96 -8.12 -19.60
N ILE A 177 12.60 -9.33 -19.15
CA ILE A 177 11.38 -10.03 -19.60
C ILE A 177 10.13 -9.19 -19.34
N PHE A 178 10.03 -8.62 -18.15
CA PHE A 178 8.88 -7.78 -17.75
C PHE A 178 9.07 -6.30 -18.05
N ARG A 179 10.18 -5.91 -18.71
CA ARG A 179 10.50 -4.52 -19.08
C ARG A 179 10.39 -3.54 -17.90
N LEU A 180 10.88 -3.97 -16.73
CA LEU A 180 10.75 -3.16 -15.50
C LEU A 180 11.58 -1.87 -15.56
N GLY A 181 12.67 -1.84 -16.33
CA GLY A 181 13.43 -0.61 -16.57
C GLY A 181 12.64 0.49 -17.30
N ASP A 182 11.72 0.09 -18.19
CA ASP A 182 10.80 1.04 -18.84
C ASP A 182 9.72 1.55 -17.87
N LEU A 183 9.34 0.71 -16.90
CA LEU A 183 8.36 1.06 -15.89
C LEU A 183 8.86 2.21 -14.99
N ASP A 184 10.13 2.19 -14.57
CA ASP A 184 10.70 3.26 -13.75
C ASP A 184 10.64 4.63 -14.46
N LYS A 185 10.95 4.67 -15.77
CA LYS A 185 10.78 5.86 -16.59
C LYS A 185 9.32 6.33 -16.64
N GLN A 186 8.38 5.40 -16.81
CA GLN A 186 6.94 5.72 -16.84
C GLN A 186 6.45 6.27 -15.49
N LEU A 187 6.97 5.75 -14.37
CA LEU A 187 6.57 6.20 -13.04
C LEU A 187 6.96 7.64 -12.73
N ASN A 188 8.03 8.14 -13.34
CA ASN A 188 8.53 9.51 -13.15
C ASN A 188 7.99 10.50 -14.20
N ASN A 189 7.32 10.02 -15.25
CA ASN A 189 6.79 10.90 -16.27
C ASN A 189 5.56 11.67 -15.79
N ARG A 190 5.56 13.00 -15.99
CA ARG A 190 4.39 13.86 -15.78
C ARG A 190 3.27 13.57 -16.77
N THR A 191 3.62 13.23 -18.02
CA THR A 191 2.66 12.97 -19.10
C THR A 191 2.71 11.51 -19.50
N ILE A 192 1.55 10.86 -19.49
CA ILE A 192 1.39 9.44 -19.82
C ILE A 192 0.50 9.32 -21.07
N LEU A 193 1.01 8.65 -22.10
CA LEU A 193 0.28 8.42 -23.35
C LEU A 193 -0.64 7.21 -23.22
N LEU A 194 -1.87 7.34 -23.68
CA LEU A 194 -2.85 6.26 -23.76
C LEU A 194 -2.78 5.55 -25.11
N LYS A 195 -3.24 4.29 -25.17
CA LYS A 195 -3.20 3.45 -26.37
C LYS A 195 -3.96 4.04 -27.56
N ASN A 196 -5.04 4.78 -27.28
CA ASN A 196 -5.85 5.45 -28.31
C ASN A 196 -5.32 6.82 -28.75
N GLY A 197 -4.11 7.21 -28.28
CA GLY A 197 -3.51 8.50 -28.59
C GLY A 197 -3.94 9.65 -27.67
N GLY A 198 -4.78 9.39 -26.68
CA GLY A 198 -5.05 10.31 -25.58
C GLY A 198 -3.84 10.43 -24.63
N LYS A 199 -3.93 11.29 -23.66
CA LYS A 199 -2.88 11.47 -22.65
C LYS A 199 -3.46 11.84 -21.30
N ILE A 200 -2.74 11.46 -20.25
CA ILE A 200 -2.94 11.86 -18.87
C ILE A 200 -1.82 12.83 -18.49
N VAL A 201 -2.14 13.91 -17.79
CA VAL A 201 -1.17 14.78 -17.14
C VAL A 201 -1.31 14.61 -15.64
N TRP A 202 -0.20 14.34 -14.95
CA TRP A 202 -0.15 14.02 -13.53
C TRP A 202 0.60 15.11 -12.79
N ASP A 203 -0.09 15.95 -12.06
CA ASP A 203 0.47 17.07 -11.31
C ASP A 203 0.24 16.91 -9.82
N GLN A 204 1.29 16.51 -9.12
CA GLN A 204 1.25 16.39 -7.65
C GLN A 204 1.69 17.71 -7.03
N THR A 205 0.78 18.32 -6.28
CA THR A 205 1.05 19.52 -5.48
C THR A 205 1.23 19.13 -4.01
N GLU A 206 1.54 20.11 -3.16
CA GLU A 206 1.63 19.89 -1.71
C GLU A 206 0.27 19.46 -1.10
N ALA A 207 -0.84 19.95 -1.63
CA ALA A 207 -2.18 19.73 -1.06
C ALA A 207 -2.93 18.55 -1.67
N LEU A 208 -2.78 18.33 -2.97
CA LEU A 208 -3.54 17.33 -3.73
C LEU A 208 -2.82 16.90 -5.02
N LEU A 209 -3.28 15.78 -5.56
CA LEU A 209 -2.92 15.34 -6.90
C LEU A 209 -4.00 15.83 -7.89
N ALA A 210 -3.59 16.61 -8.88
CA ALA A 210 -4.43 16.98 -10.01
C ALA A 210 -4.10 16.09 -11.21
N ILE A 211 -5.13 15.51 -11.83
CA ILE A 211 -4.99 14.67 -13.02
C ILE A 211 -5.89 15.23 -14.11
N ASP A 212 -5.30 15.52 -15.29
CA ASP A 212 -6.02 16.00 -16.46
C ASP A 212 -6.01 14.93 -17.56
N VAL A 213 -7.16 14.66 -18.19
CA VAL A 213 -7.33 13.68 -19.26
C VAL A 213 -7.66 14.35 -20.59
N ASN A 214 -6.82 14.11 -21.59
CA ASN A 214 -6.94 14.71 -22.91
C ASN A 214 -7.10 13.63 -24.01
N SER A 215 -8.00 13.84 -24.98
CA SER A 215 -8.33 12.88 -26.06
C SER A 215 -7.30 12.80 -27.19
N GLY A 216 -6.37 13.75 -27.25
CA GLY A 216 -5.42 13.82 -28.37
C GLY A 216 -6.09 14.11 -29.73
N LYS A 217 -5.40 13.75 -30.82
CA LYS A 217 -5.86 14.02 -32.19
C LYS A 217 -6.79 12.94 -32.79
N ALA A 218 -7.19 11.95 -32.01
CA ALA A 218 -7.89 10.73 -32.48
C ALA A 218 -9.34 10.95 -32.96
N VAL A 219 -9.85 12.18 -33.01
CA VAL A 219 -11.27 12.51 -33.23
C VAL A 219 -11.68 12.47 -34.72
N ARG A 220 -10.77 12.23 -35.66
CA ARG A 220 -11.13 12.26 -37.10
C ARG A 220 -12.01 11.05 -37.48
N GLY A 221 -13.28 11.34 -37.89
CA GLY A 221 -14.16 10.40 -38.56
C GLY A 221 -15.00 9.47 -37.68
N ARG A 222 -14.98 9.62 -36.36
CA ARG A 222 -15.80 8.85 -35.39
C ARG A 222 -16.65 9.76 -34.52
N ASP A 223 -17.70 9.20 -33.92
CA ASP A 223 -18.51 9.90 -32.92
C ASP A 223 -17.64 10.37 -31.75
N PRO A 224 -17.53 11.69 -31.53
CA PRO A 224 -16.67 12.22 -30.46
C PRO A 224 -17.05 11.71 -29.06
N GLN A 225 -18.34 11.47 -28.78
CA GLN A 225 -18.77 11.01 -27.46
C GLN A 225 -18.26 9.61 -27.15
N LYS A 226 -18.27 8.72 -28.14
CA LYS A 226 -17.72 7.35 -27.99
C LYS A 226 -16.21 7.38 -27.77
N ILE A 227 -15.50 8.24 -28.49
CA ILE A 227 -14.03 8.39 -28.33
C ILE A 227 -13.70 8.94 -26.94
N TRP A 228 -14.47 9.91 -26.45
CA TRP A 228 -14.25 10.50 -25.13
C TRP A 228 -14.52 9.49 -24.02
N LEU A 229 -15.60 8.71 -24.12
CA LEU A 229 -15.87 7.64 -23.17
C LEU A 229 -14.73 6.59 -23.18
N GLU A 230 -14.31 6.12 -24.37
CA GLU A 230 -13.22 5.16 -24.51
C GLU A 230 -11.91 5.72 -23.92
N THR A 231 -11.59 6.99 -24.18
CA THR A 231 -10.40 7.64 -23.64
C THR A 231 -10.48 7.73 -22.11
N ASN A 232 -11.61 8.11 -21.56
CA ASN A 232 -11.82 8.18 -20.12
C ASN A 232 -11.72 6.80 -19.45
N MET A 233 -12.20 5.74 -20.09
CA MET A 233 -12.09 4.37 -19.58
C MET A 233 -10.62 3.91 -19.56
N GLN A 234 -9.86 4.14 -20.64
CA GLN A 234 -8.43 3.84 -20.67
C GLN A 234 -7.65 4.68 -19.64
N ALA A 235 -8.01 5.97 -19.51
CA ALA A 235 -7.43 6.83 -18.50
C ALA A 235 -7.70 6.31 -17.08
N ALA A 236 -8.92 5.87 -16.79
CA ALA A 236 -9.30 5.30 -15.51
C ALA A 236 -8.45 4.06 -15.14
N GLU A 237 -8.23 3.15 -16.11
CA GLU A 237 -7.37 1.97 -15.93
C GLU A 237 -5.94 2.37 -15.58
N GLU A 238 -5.38 3.32 -16.35
CA GLU A 238 -4.01 3.77 -16.15
C GLU A 238 -3.84 4.58 -14.86
N ILE A 239 -4.79 5.45 -14.51
CA ILE A 239 -4.80 6.19 -13.24
C ILE A 239 -4.83 5.21 -12.06
N ALA A 240 -5.73 4.22 -12.08
CA ALA A 240 -5.81 3.23 -11.02
C ALA A 240 -4.49 2.43 -10.88
N ARG A 241 -3.83 2.11 -12.00
CA ARG A 241 -2.51 1.47 -12.02
C ARG A 241 -1.44 2.37 -11.40
N LEU A 242 -1.37 3.62 -11.83
CA LEU A 242 -0.36 4.59 -11.37
C LEU A 242 -0.53 4.99 -9.90
N LEU A 243 -1.76 5.13 -9.41
CA LEU A 243 -2.03 5.37 -7.99
C LEU A 243 -1.37 4.28 -7.10
N ARG A 244 -1.43 3.01 -7.53
CA ARG A 244 -0.79 1.89 -6.83
C ARG A 244 0.73 1.93 -6.99
N LEU A 245 1.23 2.03 -8.21
CA LEU A 245 2.66 1.95 -8.51
C LEU A 245 3.45 3.12 -7.91
N ARG A 246 2.91 4.34 -7.98
CA ARG A 246 3.50 5.54 -7.35
C ARG A 246 3.22 5.61 -5.85
N ARG A 247 2.51 4.62 -5.29
CA ARG A 247 2.12 4.57 -3.86
C ARG A 247 1.48 5.87 -3.38
N PHE A 248 0.73 6.53 -4.26
CA PHE A 248 0.10 7.80 -3.94
C PHE A 248 -0.76 7.72 -2.67
N GLN A 249 -0.70 8.75 -1.85
CA GLN A 249 -1.53 8.93 -0.66
C GLN A 249 -2.00 10.39 -0.60
N GLY A 250 -3.27 10.58 -0.31
CA GLY A 250 -3.86 11.90 -0.19
C GLY A 250 -5.13 12.07 -1.00
N LEU A 251 -5.51 13.31 -1.20
CA LEU A 251 -6.61 13.73 -2.04
C LEU A 251 -6.17 13.78 -3.50
N ALA A 252 -6.95 13.20 -4.40
CA ALA A 252 -6.77 13.34 -5.85
C ALA A 252 -8.05 13.85 -6.50
N VAL A 253 -7.87 14.69 -7.50
CA VAL A 253 -8.94 15.26 -8.32
C VAL A 253 -8.61 14.96 -9.78
N ILE A 254 -9.59 14.39 -10.51
CA ILE A 254 -9.41 13.97 -11.91
C ILE A 254 -10.37 14.79 -12.76
N ASP A 255 -9.81 15.48 -13.75
CA ASP A 255 -10.58 16.17 -14.81
C ASP A 255 -10.67 15.23 -16.02
N PHE A 256 -11.76 14.47 -16.06
CA PHE A 256 -12.09 13.61 -17.20
C PHE A 256 -12.66 14.41 -18.35
N ILE A 257 -12.46 13.95 -19.59
CA ILE A 257 -13.10 14.55 -20.76
C ILE A 257 -14.62 14.55 -20.54
N ARG A 258 -15.23 15.72 -20.70
CA ARG A 258 -16.64 15.94 -20.40
C ARG A 258 -17.57 15.05 -21.24
N LEU A 259 -18.31 14.18 -20.56
CA LEU A 259 -19.34 13.33 -21.15
C LEU A 259 -20.70 14.02 -21.05
N LYS A 260 -21.45 14.10 -22.16
CA LYS A 260 -22.78 14.68 -22.19
C LYS A 260 -23.83 13.75 -21.58
N SER A 261 -23.68 12.43 -21.82
CA SER A 261 -24.59 11.42 -21.36
C SER A 261 -24.37 11.11 -19.88
N GLU A 262 -25.42 11.13 -19.08
CA GLU A 262 -25.39 10.73 -17.69
C GLU A 262 -25.16 9.22 -17.54
N GLN A 263 -25.63 8.43 -18.51
CA GLN A 263 -25.38 6.99 -18.55
C GLN A 263 -23.89 6.69 -18.73
N ASP A 264 -23.19 7.45 -19.60
CA ASP A 264 -21.74 7.29 -19.81
C ASP A 264 -20.95 7.68 -18.56
N ARG A 265 -21.38 8.74 -17.85
CA ARG A 265 -20.78 9.12 -16.55
C ARG A 265 -20.96 8.04 -15.50
N LEU A 266 -22.16 7.46 -15.43
CA LEU A 266 -22.43 6.34 -14.50
C LEU A 266 -21.59 5.10 -14.85
N LEU A 267 -21.46 4.81 -16.15
CA LEU A 267 -20.62 3.70 -16.63
C LEU A 267 -19.15 3.89 -16.23
N LEU A 268 -18.62 5.10 -16.43
CA LEU A 268 -17.26 5.45 -16.01
C LEU A 268 -17.07 5.34 -14.49
N SER A 269 -18.04 5.82 -13.68
CA SER A 269 -18.00 5.70 -12.22
C SER A 269 -17.95 4.24 -11.76
N LYS A 270 -18.81 3.40 -12.31
CA LYS A 270 -18.83 1.96 -11.98
C LYS A 270 -17.51 1.27 -12.39
N HIS A 271 -16.94 1.68 -13.51
CA HIS A 271 -15.65 1.15 -13.97
C HIS A 271 -14.52 1.53 -12.98
N LEU A 272 -14.48 2.80 -12.54
CA LEU A 272 -13.54 3.28 -11.53
C LEU A 272 -13.69 2.52 -10.20
N GLU A 273 -14.92 2.34 -9.71
CA GLU A 273 -15.19 1.58 -8.49
C GLU A 273 -14.65 0.14 -8.59
N LYS A 274 -14.88 -0.52 -9.72
CA LYS A 274 -14.34 -1.86 -10.00
C LYS A 274 -12.80 -1.86 -9.99
N LEU A 275 -12.15 -0.90 -10.65
CA LEU A 275 -10.69 -0.79 -10.70
C LEU A 275 -10.10 -0.53 -9.31
N PHE A 276 -10.75 0.32 -8.51
CA PHE A 276 -10.32 0.65 -7.16
C PHE A 276 -10.54 -0.50 -6.16
N SER A 277 -11.46 -1.43 -6.43
CA SER A 277 -11.66 -2.60 -5.58
C SER A 277 -10.44 -3.55 -5.55
N TYR A 278 -9.58 -3.47 -6.56
CA TYR A 278 -8.32 -4.22 -6.62
C TYR A 278 -7.15 -3.56 -5.85
N ASP A 279 -7.34 -2.34 -5.33
CA ASP A 279 -6.29 -1.67 -4.58
C ASP A 279 -6.26 -2.17 -3.13
N SER A 280 -5.06 -2.53 -2.65
CA SER A 280 -4.87 -2.94 -1.25
C SER A 280 -5.04 -1.77 -0.27
N ALA A 281 -4.86 -0.53 -0.74
CA ALA A 281 -5.11 0.67 0.03
C ALA A 281 -6.61 0.94 0.23
N ARG A 282 -6.93 1.82 1.17
CA ARG A 282 -8.30 2.30 1.36
C ARG A 282 -8.53 3.48 0.41
N LEU A 283 -9.41 3.29 -0.58
CA LEU A 283 -9.93 4.37 -1.40
C LEU A 283 -11.33 4.77 -0.93
N GLN A 284 -11.56 6.07 -0.92
CA GLN A 284 -12.88 6.66 -0.74
C GLN A 284 -13.12 7.59 -1.92
N THR A 285 -14.23 7.39 -2.62
CA THR A 285 -14.60 8.19 -3.80
C THR A 285 -15.70 9.16 -3.44
N GLY A 286 -15.53 10.43 -3.80
CA GLY A 286 -16.56 11.45 -3.73
C GLY A 286 -17.48 11.46 -4.96
N GLY A 287 -17.07 10.72 -6.03
CA GLY A 287 -17.77 10.73 -7.32
C GLY A 287 -17.53 12.00 -8.12
N PHE A 288 -18.40 12.26 -9.08
CA PHE A 288 -18.35 13.49 -9.88
C PHE A 288 -18.95 14.67 -9.13
N THR A 289 -18.19 15.75 -9.03
CA THR A 289 -18.65 17.02 -8.48
C THR A 289 -19.65 17.72 -9.43
N LYS A 290 -20.30 18.77 -8.95
CA LYS A 290 -21.16 19.63 -9.78
C LYS A 290 -20.39 20.30 -10.93
N LEU A 291 -19.08 20.49 -10.78
CA LEU A 291 -18.22 21.07 -11.81
C LEU A 291 -17.68 20.03 -12.80
N GLY A 292 -17.92 18.74 -12.56
CA GLY A 292 -17.54 17.65 -13.45
C GLY A 292 -16.21 16.98 -13.11
N LEU A 293 -15.56 17.38 -12.03
CA LEU A 293 -14.32 16.74 -11.54
C LEU A 293 -14.67 15.48 -10.76
N TYR A 294 -13.84 14.44 -10.87
CA TYR A 294 -13.99 13.22 -10.07
C TYR A 294 -13.03 13.26 -8.87
N GLU A 295 -13.56 13.07 -7.68
CA GLU A 295 -12.81 13.17 -6.43
C GLU A 295 -12.59 11.82 -5.79
N LEU A 296 -11.39 11.61 -5.28
CA LEU A 296 -11.06 10.45 -4.46
C LEU A 296 -10.00 10.77 -3.41
N THR A 297 -10.00 10.00 -2.33
CA THR A 297 -8.88 9.92 -1.39
C THR A 297 -8.33 8.53 -1.36
N ARG A 298 -7.00 8.41 -1.32
CA ARG A 298 -6.30 7.15 -1.15
C ARG A 298 -5.43 7.21 0.08
N SER A 299 -5.60 6.24 0.98
CA SER A 299 -4.76 6.09 2.17
C SER A 299 -4.30 4.64 2.29
N LEU A 300 -3.01 4.43 2.55
CA LEU A 300 -2.56 3.09 2.90
C LEU A 300 -3.35 2.62 4.12
N LYS A 301 -3.75 1.36 4.15
CA LYS A 301 -4.37 0.79 5.34
C LYS A 301 -3.41 1.01 6.49
N LYS A 302 -3.93 1.57 7.56
CA LYS A 302 -3.18 1.60 8.80
C LYS A 302 -2.90 0.14 9.17
N LEU A 303 -1.63 -0.20 9.31
CA LEU A 303 -1.21 -1.44 9.94
C LEU A 303 -1.82 -1.51 11.32
#